data_7dbae3536cdee97f9844df751e504b58
#
_entry.id   7dbae3536cdee97f9844df751e504b58
#
_cell.length_a   1.000
_cell.length_b   1.000
_cell.length_c   1.000
_cell.angle_alpha   90.00
_cell.angle_beta   90.00
_cell.angle_gamma   90.00
#
_symmetry.space_group_name_H-M   'P 1'
#
loop_
_entity.id
_entity.type
_entity.pdbx_description
1 polymer ?
#
loop_
_entity_poly.entity_id
_entity_poly.type
_entity_poly.pdbx_seq_one_letter_code
_entity_poly.pdbx_strand_id
1 'polypeptide(L)'
;MSETNSRFEAEVLPYLDAAYSLARWLVRDEHVAEDVVQDAYLRAFRYFGSFRGGDARPWLLGIVRNVCYSWFAQQKRTLEFEVDLDDAEAPSLDGEARVQTPETLLVQKVERAQVTAAITSLPIAFREVLVLREIEELSYDDIARVLEIPKGTVMSRLSRARRLLHEYLSDYR
;
A
#
# COMPACT_ATOMS: atom_id res chain seq x y z
N MET A 1 -3.82 14.82 29.36
CA MET A 1 -3.69 13.75 28.33
C MET A 1 -3.20 12.48 29.00
N SER A 2 -3.74 11.35 28.65
CA SER A 2 -3.32 10.05 29.21
C SER A 2 -1.91 9.71 28.70
N GLU A 3 -1.09 9.09 29.56
CA GLU A 3 0.25 8.59 29.19
C GLU A 3 0.22 7.71 27.93
N THR A 4 -0.86 6.94 27.75
CA THR A 4 -1.11 6.12 26.58
C THR A 4 -1.23 6.96 25.29
N ASN A 5 -1.88 8.13 25.35
CA ASN A 5 -2.01 9.01 24.19
C ASN A 5 -0.66 9.55 23.75
N SER A 6 0.14 10.02 24.70
CA SER A 6 1.49 10.56 24.40
C SER A 6 2.41 9.48 23.82
N ARG A 7 2.31 8.25 24.32
CA ARG A 7 3.07 7.13 23.75
C ARG A 7 2.60 6.78 22.34
N PHE A 8 1.29 6.73 22.10
CA PHE A 8 0.75 6.48 20.77
C PHE A 8 1.20 7.53 19.75
N GLU A 9 1.11 8.80 20.13
CA GLU A 9 1.59 9.90 19.29
C GLU A 9 3.08 9.78 18.97
N ALA A 10 3.91 9.45 19.95
CA ALA A 10 5.35 9.32 19.74
C ALA A 10 5.75 8.07 18.93
N GLU A 11 5.06 6.94 19.13
CA GLU A 11 5.45 5.65 18.55
C GLU A 11 4.77 5.34 17.22
N VAL A 12 3.58 5.89 16.95
CA VAL A 12 2.75 5.52 15.80
C VAL A 12 2.56 6.63 14.78
N LEU A 13 2.33 7.88 15.21
CA LEU A 13 2.12 9.00 14.28
C LEU A 13 3.28 9.27 13.31
N PRO A 14 4.56 9.04 13.66
CA PRO A 14 5.65 9.24 12.70
C PRO A 14 5.56 8.39 11.43
N TYR A 15 4.74 7.34 11.43
CA TYR A 15 4.58 6.43 10.29
C TYR A 15 3.35 6.73 9.42
N LEU A 16 2.77 7.92 9.56
CA LEU A 16 1.60 8.33 8.76
C LEU A 16 1.86 8.27 7.25
N ASP A 17 3.03 8.74 6.82
CA ASP A 17 3.40 8.71 5.40
C ASP A 17 3.54 7.28 4.87
N ALA A 18 4.14 6.38 5.65
CA ALA A 18 4.25 4.97 5.30
C ALA A 18 2.87 4.29 5.22
N ALA A 19 1.98 4.59 6.17
CA ALA A 19 0.61 4.09 6.17
C ALA A 19 -0.17 4.55 4.93
N TYR A 20 -0.09 5.84 4.59
CA TYR A 20 -0.72 6.40 3.41
C TYR A 20 -0.14 5.82 2.12
N SER A 21 1.18 5.71 2.03
CA SER A 21 1.89 5.13 0.88
C SER A 21 1.41 3.70 0.61
N LEU A 22 1.38 2.84 1.62
CA LEU A 22 0.88 1.46 1.47
C LEU A 22 -0.59 1.44 1.03
N ALA A 23 -1.45 2.20 1.70
CA ALA A 23 -2.87 2.27 1.35
C ALA A 23 -3.05 2.73 -0.11
N ARG A 24 -2.34 3.76 -0.52
CA ARG A 24 -2.41 4.33 -1.88
C ARG A 24 -2.01 3.32 -2.97
N TRP A 25 -0.95 2.55 -2.72
CA TRP A 25 -0.53 1.49 -3.63
C TRP A 25 -1.53 0.34 -3.71
N LEU A 26 -2.20 0.00 -2.61
CA LEU A 26 -3.13 -1.13 -2.56
C LEU A 26 -4.50 -0.76 -3.14
N VAL A 27 -5.11 0.33 -2.71
CA VAL A 27 -6.48 0.72 -3.14
C VAL A 27 -6.49 1.53 -4.42
N ARG A 28 -5.39 2.16 -4.81
CA ARG A 28 -5.21 2.93 -6.06
C ARG A 28 -6.12 4.15 -6.21
N ASP A 29 -6.74 4.59 -5.15
CA ASP A 29 -7.61 5.76 -5.08
C ASP A 29 -7.20 6.62 -3.89
N GLU A 30 -7.01 7.92 -4.11
CA GLU A 30 -6.51 8.87 -3.11
C GLU A 30 -7.49 9.02 -1.94
N HIS A 31 -8.77 9.21 -2.24
CA HIS A 31 -9.81 9.41 -1.22
C HIS A 31 -10.04 8.14 -0.40
N VAL A 32 -10.05 6.99 -1.06
CA VAL A 32 -10.14 5.69 -0.37
C VAL A 32 -8.93 5.45 0.49
N ALA A 33 -7.72 5.79 0.03
CA ALA A 33 -6.49 5.67 0.82
C ALA A 33 -6.54 6.54 2.09
N GLU A 34 -7.04 7.76 2.00
CA GLU A 34 -7.24 8.64 3.16
C GLU A 34 -8.21 8.02 4.17
N ASP A 35 -9.35 7.51 3.71
CA ASP A 35 -10.36 6.84 4.56
C ASP A 35 -9.79 5.58 5.22
N VAL A 36 -9.03 4.78 4.47
CA VAL A 36 -8.35 3.58 4.98
C VAL A 36 -7.35 3.94 6.08
N VAL A 37 -6.52 4.96 5.86
CA VAL A 37 -5.54 5.41 6.85
C VAL A 37 -6.22 5.92 8.10
N GLN A 38 -7.29 6.70 7.97
CA GLN A 38 -8.06 7.19 9.10
C GLN A 38 -8.64 6.03 9.93
N ASP A 39 -9.28 5.05 9.29
CA ASP A 39 -9.80 3.86 9.97
C ASP A 39 -8.68 3.03 10.61
N ALA A 40 -7.55 2.87 9.92
CA ALA A 40 -6.39 2.15 10.44
C ALA A 40 -5.83 2.81 11.71
N TYR A 41 -5.72 4.14 11.74
CA TYR A 41 -5.27 4.88 12.92
C TYR A 41 -6.26 4.79 14.09
N LEU A 42 -7.56 4.84 13.83
CA LEU A 42 -8.58 4.62 14.86
C LEU A 42 -8.49 3.21 15.47
N ARG A 43 -8.26 2.20 14.63
CA ARG A 43 -8.03 0.82 15.09
C ARG A 43 -6.72 0.69 15.85
N ALA A 44 -5.63 1.27 15.32
CA ALA A 44 -4.33 1.28 15.98
C ALA A 44 -4.44 1.92 17.37
N PHE A 45 -5.10 3.05 17.49
CA PHE A 45 -5.32 3.70 18.78
C PHE A 45 -6.11 2.80 19.76
N ARG A 46 -7.19 2.20 19.29
CA ARG A 46 -8.02 1.29 20.09
C ARG A 46 -7.24 0.08 20.61
N TYR A 47 -6.37 -0.48 19.77
CA TYR A 47 -5.62 -1.69 20.09
C TYR A 47 -4.19 -1.43 20.57
N PHE A 48 -3.81 -0.18 20.75
CA PHE A 48 -2.46 0.20 21.18
C PHE A 48 -2.05 -0.43 22.52
N GLY A 49 -2.99 -0.67 23.43
CA GLY A 49 -2.75 -1.41 24.66
C GLY A 49 -2.24 -2.84 24.47
N SER A 50 -2.48 -3.45 23.30
CA SER A 50 -1.97 -4.78 22.94
C SER A 50 -0.60 -4.73 22.25
N PHE A 51 -0.15 -3.56 21.84
CA PHE A 51 1.18 -3.37 21.26
C PHE A 51 2.25 -3.56 22.34
N ARG A 52 3.11 -4.54 22.13
CA ARG A 52 4.10 -4.98 23.13
C ARG A 52 5.45 -4.26 23.04
N GLY A 53 5.50 -3.13 22.33
CA GLY A 53 6.74 -2.38 22.10
C GLY A 53 7.53 -2.89 20.90
N GLY A 54 8.70 -2.30 20.67
CA GLY A 54 9.52 -2.51 19.51
C GLY A 54 9.18 -1.55 18.37
N ASP A 55 9.41 -1.95 17.13
CA ASP A 55 9.08 -1.14 15.96
C ASP A 55 7.57 -1.17 15.68
N ALA A 56 6.91 -0.04 15.87
CA ALA A 56 5.48 0.11 15.63
C ALA A 56 5.12 0.11 14.13
N ARG A 57 6.09 0.35 13.25
CA ARG A 57 5.86 0.47 11.82
C ARG A 57 5.30 -0.81 11.19
N PRO A 58 5.89 -2.00 11.33
CA PRO A 58 5.31 -3.23 10.80
C PRO A 58 3.93 -3.53 11.40
N TRP A 59 3.76 -3.28 12.69
CA TRP A 59 2.47 -3.47 13.36
C TRP A 59 1.38 -2.57 12.77
N LEU A 60 1.66 -1.27 12.58
CA LEU A 60 0.73 -0.32 11.96
C LEU A 60 0.43 -0.71 10.49
N LEU A 61 1.45 -1.06 9.72
CA LEU A 61 1.26 -1.44 8.31
C LEU A 61 0.44 -2.72 8.16
N GLY A 62 0.53 -3.64 9.12
CA GLY A 62 -0.38 -4.80 9.19
C GLY A 62 -1.84 -4.40 9.37
N ILE A 63 -2.11 -3.41 10.21
CA ILE A 63 -3.46 -2.85 10.41
C ILE A 63 -3.95 -2.17 9.13
N VAL A 64 -3.12 -1.33 8.50
CA VAL A 64 -3.45 -0.65 7.23
C VAL A 64 -3.80 -1.67 6.14
N ARG A 65 -2.98 -2.70 5.98
CA ARG A 65 -3.23 -3.79 5.04
C ARG A 65 -4.58 -4.45 5.29
N ASN A 66 -4.88 -4.79 6.53
CA ASN A 66 -6.14 -5.44 6.90
C ASN A 66 -7.35 -4.55 6.59
N VAL A 67 -7.24 -3.24 6.79
CA VAL A 67 -8.30 -2.28 6.43
C VAL A 67 -8.48 -2.23 4.91
N CYS A 68 -7.40 -2.22 4.12
CA CYS A 68 -7.48 -2.30 2.66
C CYS A 68 -8.22 -3.56 2.20
N TYR A 69 -7.90 -4.72 2.76
CA TYR A 69 -8.55 -5.98 2.40
C TYR A 69 -10.02 -6.02 2.82
N SER A 70 -10.37 -5.42 3.95
CA SER A 70 -11.78 -5.24 4.35
C SER A 70 -12.54 -4.37 3.35
N TRP A 71 -11.92 -3.32 2.86
CA TRP A 71 -12.49 -2.47 1.82
C TRP A 71 -12.71 -3.24 0.51
N PHE A 72 -11.73 -4.03 0.05
CA PHE A 72 -11.91 -4.88 -1.14
C PHE A 72 -13.04 -5.87 -0.98
N ALA A 73 -13.15 -6.53 0.17
CA ALA A 73 -14.24 -7.47 0.45
C ALA A 73 -15.61 -6.78 0.41
N GLN A 74 -15.70 -5.54 0.90
CA GLN A 74 -16.92 -4.74 0.87
C GLN A 74 -17.28 -4.33 -0.56
N GLN A 75 -16.30 -3.89 -1.36
CA GLN A 75 -16.50 -3.56 -2.77
C GLN A 75 -17.00 -4.75 -3.57
N LYS A 76 -16.44 -5.92 -3.36
CA LYS A 76 -16.88 -7.16 -4.01
C LYS A 76 -18.35 -7.47 -3.68
N ARG A 77 -18.77 -7.32 -2.43
CA ARG A 77 -20.18 -7.51 -2.03
C ARG A 77 -21.10 -6.51 -2.72
N THR A 78 -20.71 -5.23 -2.78
CA THR A 78 -21.47 -4.20 -3.45
C THR A 78 -21.65 -4.52 -4.94
N LEU A 79 -20.59 -4.93 -5.62
CA LEU A 79 -20.64 -5.33 -7.04
C LEU A 79 -21.52 -6.59 -7.26
N GLU A 80 -21.52 -7.54 -6.33
CA GLU A 80 -22.40 -8.71 -6.39
C GLU A 80 -23.88 -8.35 -6.23
N PHE A 81 -24.19 -7.24 -5.55
CA PHE A 81 -25.57 -6.71 -5.42
C PHE A 81 -25.95 -5.77 -6.59
N GLU A 82 -24.98 -5.18 -7.28
CA GLU A 82 -25.18 -4.21 -8.36
C GLU A 82 -25.08 -4.82 -9.77
N VAL A 83 -25.09 -6.14 -9.92
CA VAL A 83 -24.97 -6.85 -11.22
C VAL A 83 -26.11 -6.57 -12.22
N ASP A 84 -26.87 -5.50 -12.03
CA ASP A 84 -27.89 -5.04 -12.97
C ASP A 84 -27.64 -3.66 -13.61
N LEU A 85 -26.49 -3.03 -13.46
CA LEU A 85 -26.20 -1.74 -14.13
C LEU A 85 -24.75 -1.59 -14.56
N ASP A 86 -24.58 -1.44 -15.85
CA ASP A 86 -23.44 -1.13 -16.71
C ASP A 86 -22.21 -0.39 -16.14
N ASP A 87 -21.04 -0.84 -16.64
CA ASP A 87 -19.79 -0.12 -16.90
C ASP A 87 -19.21 0.79 -15.78
N ALA A 88 -18.27 0.23 -15.01
CA ALA A 88 -17.35 1.02 -14.22
C ALA A 88 -16.01 1.18 -14.93
N GLU A 89 -15.76 2.37 -15.44
CA GLU A 89 -14.45 2.80 -15.93
C GLU A 89 -13.39 2.71 -14.82
N ALA A 90 -12.21 2.23 -15.19
CA ALA A 90 -11.04 2.22 -14.32
C ALA A 90 -10.62 3.67 -13.99
N PRO A 91 -10.37 4.00 -12.70
CA PRO A 91 -9.96 5.34 -12.34
C PRO A 91 -8.60 5.70 -12.91
N SER A 92 -8.54 6.79 -13.65
CA SER A 92 -7.31 7.38 -14.16
C SER A 92 -6.45 7.93 -13.03
N LEU A 93 -5.17 7.60 -13.04
CA LEU A 93 -4.19 8.13 -12.12
C LEU A 93 -3.65 9.46 -12.66
N ASP A 94 -4.29 10.57 -12.30
CA ASP A 94 -3.72 11.89 -12.47
C ASP A 94 -3.29 12.46 -11.10
N GLY A 95 -2.02 12.33 -10.81
CA GLY A 95 -1.38 12.97 -9.67
C GLY A 95 -0.27 13.89 -10.18
N GLU A 96 -0.54 15.19 -10.24
CA GLU A 96 0.42 16.20 -10.67
C GLU A 96 1.56 16.37 -9.66
N ALA A 97 2.80 16.23 -10.13
CA ALA A 97 4.00 16.60 -9.41
C ALA A 97 4.68 17.81 -10.07
N ARG A 98 5.05 18.78 -9.24
CA ARG A 98 5.63 20.09 -9.58
C ARG A 98 7.02 20.02 -10.23
N VAL A 99 7.11 20.73 -11.27
CA VAL A 99 8.14 21.36 -12.13
C VAL A 99 9.61 21.38 -11.69
N GLN A 100 10.48 20.85 -12.58
CA GLN A 100 11.85 21.34 -12.88
C GLN A 100 12.24 20.91 -14.31
N THR A 101 12.68 21.86 -15.16
CA THR A 101 13.12 21.84 -16.57
C THR A 101 12.51 20.83 -17.58
N PRO A 102 12.19 21.29 -18.86
CA PRO A 102 11.16 20.62 -19.66
C PRO A 102 11.53 19.24 -20.24
N GLU A 103 12.76 18.98 -20.62
CA GLU A 103 13.10 17.78 -21.41
C GLU A 103 13.52 16.56 -20.57
N THR A 104 14.41 16.76 -19.61
CA THR A 104 14.82 15.67 -18.68
C THR A 104 13.70 15.26 -17.73
N LEU A 105 12.79 16.19 -17.44
CA LEU A 105 11.63 15.92 -16.59
C LEU A 105 10.53 15.16 -17.32
N LEU A 106 10.33 15.41 -18.61
CA LEU A 106 9.40 14.63 -19.42
C LEU A 106 9.82 13.16 -19.47
N VAL A 107 11.09 12.87 -19.68
CA VAL A 107 11.63 11.51 -19.70
C VAL A 107 11.46 10.86 -18.32
N GLN A 108 11.87 11.54 -17.24
CA GLN A 108 11.72 11.02 -15.87
C GLN A 108 10.24 10.88 -15.44
N LYS A 109 9.38 11.78 -15.88
CA LYS A 109 7.94 11.69 -15.61
C LYS A 109 7.31 10.51 -16.34
N VAL A 110 7.69 10.27 -17.58
CA VAL A 110 7.24 9.10 -18.36
C VAL A 110 7.76 7.81 -17.75
N GLU A 111 9.04 7.73 -17.38
CA GLU A 111 9.60 6.54 -16.73
C GLU A 111 8.94 6.24 -15.38
N ARG A 112 8.68 7.26 -14.56
CA ARG A 112 7.95 7.11 -13.29
C ARG A 112 6.52 6.64 -13.51
N ALA A 113 5.82 7.20 -14.49
CA ALA A 113 4.46 6.79 -14.83
C ALA A 113 4.42 5.33 -15.32
N GLN A 114 5.40 4.90 -16.11
CA GLN A 114 5.52 3.52 -16.56
C GLN A 114 5.77 2.55 -15.41
N VAL A 115 6.68 2.87 -14.50
CA VAL A 115 6.95 2.06 -13.32
C VAL A 115 5.72 1.99 -12.40
N THR A 116 5.05 3.11 -12.17
CA THR A 116 3.81 3.14 -11.39
C THR A 116 2.72 2.28 -12.02
N ALA A 117 2.52 2.39 -13.33
CA ALA A 117 1.58 1.55 -14.06
C ALA A 117 1.93 0.06 -13.98
N ALA A 118 3.21 -0.27 -14.11
CA ALA A 118 3.70 -1.64 -13.98
C ALA A 118 3.43 -2.23 -12.58
N ILE A 119 3.73 -1.48 -11.53
CA ILE A 119 3.47 -1.91 -10.14
C ILE A 119 1.96 -2.07 -9.90
N THR A 120 1.15 -1.12 -10.34
CA THR A 120 -0.30 -1.18 -10.16
C THR A 120 -0.98 -2.28 -10.96
N SER A 121 -0.37 -2.75 -12.05
CA SER A 121 -0.88 -3.89 -12.83
C SER A 121 -0.62 -5.24 -12.18
N LEU A 122 0.30 -5.31 -11.21
CA LEU A 122 0.58 -6.56 -10.51
C LEU A 122 -0.65 -7.06 -9.74
N PRO A 123 -0.89 -8.38 -9.67
CA PRO A 123 -1.81 -8.95 -8.71
C PRO A 123 -1.49 -8.47 -7.29
N ILE A 124 -2.52 -8.23 -6.47
CA ILE A 124 -2.34 -7.57 -5.17
C ILE A 124 -1.35 -8.28 -4.26
N ALA A 125 -1.29 -9.62 -4.27
CA ALA A 125 -0.36 -10.39 -3.45
C ALA A 125 1.12 -10.13 -3.82
N PHE A 126 1.40 -9.82 -5.07
CA PHE A 126 2.75 -9.46 -5.54
C PHE A 126 3.02 -7.98 -5.37
N ARG A 127 2.02 -7.14 -5.57
CA ARG A 127 2.13 -5.69 -5.35
C ARG A 127 2.43 -5.37 -3.89
N GLU A 128 1.70 -5.96 -2.93
CA GLU A 128 1.91 -5.67 -1.50
C GLU A 128 3.33 -6.06 -1.03
N VAL A 129 3.83 -7.22 -1.43
CA VAL A 129 5.18 -7.65 -1.03
C VAL A 129 6.26 -6.76 -1.65
N LEU A 130 6.07 -6.34 -2.90
CA LEU A 130 6.99 -5.45 -3.60
C LEU A 130 7.02 -4.05 -2.95
N VAL A 131 5.87 -3.48 -2.67
CA VAL A 131 5.73 -2.17 -2.01
C VAL A 131 6.37 -2.19 -0.62
N LEU A 132 6.07 -3.21 0.19
CA LEU A 132 6.64 -3.34 1.52
C LEU A 132 8.17 -3.49 1.51
N ARG A 133 8.72 -4.14 0.50
CA ARG A 133 10.17 -4.32 0.39
C ARG A 133 10.88 -3.14 -0.26
N GLU A 134 10.43 -2.73 -1.44
CA GLU A 134 11.18 -1.77 -2.27
C GLU A 134 10.86 -0.31 -1.95
N ILE A 135 9.66 -0.02 -1.45
CA ILE A 135 9.22 1.33 -1.12
C ILE A 135 9.32 1.60 0.37
N GLU A 136 8.79 0.70 1.18
CA GLU A 136 8.81 0.84 2.65
C GLU A 136 10.07 0.25 3.30
N GLU A 137 10.92 -0.41 2.54
CA GLU A 137 12.23 -0.95 2.97
C GLU A 137 12.16 -1.87 4.20
N LEU A 138 11.08 -2.61 4.37
CA LEU A 138 10.93 -3.58 5.46
C LEU A 138 11.85 -4.79 5.26
N SER A 139 12.29 -5.37 6.38
CA SER A 139 12.96 -6.67 6.38
C SER A 139 11.98 -7.79 5.97
N TYR A 140 12.51 -8.91 5.48
CA TYR A 140 11.68 -10.08 5.15
C TYR A 140 10.89 -10.60 6.36
N ASP A 141 11.49 -10.55 7.56
CA ASP A 141 10.82 -10.94 8.79
C ASP A 141 9.66 -9.99 9.13
N ASP A 142 9.83 -8.69 8.94
CA ASP A 142 8.77 -7.71 9.13
C ASP A 142 7.65 -7.87 8.10
N ILE A 143 7.99 -8.10 6.83
CA ILE A 143 7.00 -8.36 5.78
C ILE A 143 6.21 -9.63 6.09
N ALA A 144 6.88 -10.70 6.54
CA ALA A 144 6.22 -11.93 6.96
C ALA A 144 5.19 -11.69 8.08
N ARG A 145 5.53 -10.82 9.03
CA ARG A 145 4.61 -10.40 10.11
C ARG A 145 3.44 -9.56 9.60
N VAL A 146 3.70 -8.58 8.74
CA VAL A 146 2.67 -7.71 8.14
C VAL A 146 1.66 -8.53 7.34
N LEU A 147 2.16 -9.45 6.53
CA LEU A 147 1.33 -10.28 5.62
C LEU A 147 0.80 -11.56 6.28
N GLU A 148 1.27 -11.90 7.48
CA GLU A 148 0.92 -13.15 8.18
C GLU A 148 1.22 -14.40 7.33
N ILE A 149 2.37 -14.42 6.67
CA ILE A 149 2.85 -15.52 5.81
C ILE A 149 4.25 -15.95 6.21
N PRO A 150 4.66 -17.17 5.88
CA PRO A 150 6.03 -17.62 6.12
C PRO A 150 7.05 -16.76 5.35
N LYS A 151 8.24 -16.59 5.92
CA LYS A 151 9.35 -15.85 5.28
C LYS A 151 9.72 -16.41 3.90
N GLY A 152 9.70 -17.74 3.74
CA GLY A 152 9.91 -18.38 2.44
C GLY A 152 8.90 -17.97 1.39
N THR A 153 7.64 -17.75 1.79
CA THR A 153 6.57 -17.24 0.92
C THR A 153 6.81 -15.77 0.55
N VAL A 154 7.31 -14.95 1.47
CA VAL A 154 7.75 -13.57 1.15
C VAL A 154 8.80 -13.58 0.05
N MET A 155 9.82 -14.42 0.21
CA MET A 155 10.93 -14.53 -0.76
C MET A 155 10.44 -14.99 -2.15
N SER A 156 9.59 -16.02 -2.21
CA SER A 156 9.06 -16.53 -3.47
C SER A 156 8.11 -15.54 -4.15
N ARG A 157 7.24 -14.87 -3.40
CA ARG A 157 6.35 -13.83 -3.94
C ARG A 157 7.15 -12.64 -4.46
N LEU A 158 8.16 -12.21 -3.72
CA LEU A 158 9.02 -11.09 -4.12
C LEU A 158 9.79 -11.40 -5.41
N SER A 159 10.34 -12.60 -5.53
CA SER A 159 11.01 -13.08 -6.75
C SER A 159 10.07 -13.05 -7.96
N ARG A 160 8.84 -13.55 -7.80
CA ARG A 160 7.83 -13.53 -8.87
C ARG A 160 7.36 -12.11 -9.20
N ALA A 161 7.17 -11.28 -8.19
CA ALA A 161 6.78 -9.87 -8.37
C ALA A 161 7.81 -9.11 -9.20
N ARG A 162 9.10 -9.27 -8.88
CA ARG A 162 10.21 -8.65 -9.63
C ARG A 162 10.27 -9.14 -11.08
N ARG A 163 10.05 -10.43 -11.30
CA ARG A 163 10.03 -10.99 -12.66
C ARG A 163 8.87 -10.42 -13.48
N LEU A 164 7.66 -10.39 -12.93
CA LEU A 164 6.49 -9.81 -13.61
C LEU A 164 6.69 -8.32 -13.90
N LEU A 165 7.26 -7.59 -12.95
CA LEU A 165 7.58 -6.17 -13.15
C LEU A 165 8.58 -5.98 -14.30
N HIS A 166 9.61 -6.80 -14.36
CA HIS A 166 10.60 -6.76 -15.42
C HIS A 166 9.99 -7.10 -16.79
N GLU A 167 9.17 -8.12 -16.87
CA GLU A 167 8.44 -8.51 -18.08
C GLU A 167 7.57 -7.35 -18.59
N TYR A 168 6.77 -6.76 -17.69
CA TYR A 168 5.92 -5.63 -18.02
C TYR A 168 6.70 -4.42 -18.55
N LEU A 169 7.81 -4.06 -17.91
CA LEU A 169 8.64 -2.94 -18.34
C LEU A 169 9.43 -3.22 -19.63
N SER A 170 9.70 -4.48 -19.94
CA SER A 170 10.39 -4.88 -21.17
C SER A 170 9.48 -4.78 -22.40
N ASP A 171 8.18 -5.01 -22.25
CA ASP A 171 7.19 -4.91 -23.32
C ASP A 171 6.93 -3.46 -23.75
N TYR A 172 7.37 -2.48 -22.96
CA TYR A 172 7.25 -1.04 -23.27
C TYR A 172 8.51 -0.42 -23.90
N ARG A 173 9.54 -1.20 -24.19
CA ARG A 173 10.75 -0.75 -24.92
C ARG A 173 10.64 -1.15 -26.38
#